data_73a4b276bfb41693806be0408c335945
#
_entry.id   73a4b276bfb41693806be0408c335945
#
_cell.length_a   1.000
_cell.length_b   1.000
_cell.length_c   1.000
_cell.angle_alpha   90.00
_cell.angle_beta   90.00
_cell.angle_gamma   90.00
#
_symmetry.space_group_name_H-M   'P 1'
#
loop_
_entity.id
_entity.type
_entity.pdbx_description
1 polymer ?
#
loop_
_entity_poly.entity_id
_entity_poly.type
_entity_poly.pdbx_seq_one_letter_code
_entity_poly.pdbx_strand_id
1 'polypeptide(L)'
;MTIDNGRTAEETLHDVIGVGFGPGGIALAAALEEEAPDMDCLFLESRSEAAWQPGMLLRGSDTQHHPSRDLATLRNPRSRYTFLNYLHETGRLLAFLNVPAHFPLRRDYARYVRWVAAQLSSSVVYGRRATTVSVASDPVPHYVVGTACGRTYRGRALVVGTGRTPYVPADFRPHLGDRVCHSSEYTWRLEKRRAAKGGPLDVAVVGASQSAAEIALDLHSAAFGDRVHAIMRGFGYRLKDTSPFSEEAYFPEFTDYYFNASREARADLAAQLRPSNYSSVDQDVLESLYVRRYEDGVDGEERILLHRNHEVTGVETGEGPVRLALRERHTGEAKEVTADLVVLATGYRDLGPAEHDEPYPGILGPVADGLALDDTGVLRVERDYFVPPRQGAGARPPLFLNGLCENTHGLGDAGSFSLLSLRARTLLEGIRHRLGTEQTAADGGARD
;
A
#
# COMPACT_ATOMS: atom_id res chain seq x y z
N MET A 1 -17.05 21.27 -9.82
CA MET A 1 -17.98 20.80 -8.79
C MET A 1 -18.30 22.02 -7.93
N THR A 2 -19.52 22.52 -7.93
CA THR A 2 -19.97 23.68 -7.13
C THR A 2 -20.52 23.12 -5.82
N ILE A 3 -19.94 23.54 -4.70
CA ILE A 3 -20.45 23.21 -3.37
C ILE A 3 -21.61 24.19 -3.06
N ASP A 4 -22.51 23.82 -2.18
CA ASP A 4 -23.83 24.40 -1.88
C ASP A 4 -23.90 25.95 -1.61
N ASN A 5 -22.76 26.65 -1.56
CA ASN A 5 -22.64 28.10 -1.35
C ASN A 5 -22.03 28.86 -2.52
N GLY A 6 -22.01 28.29 -3.73
CA GLY A 6 -21.51 29.03 -4.94
C GLY A 6 -19.98 29.18 -4.98
N ARG A 7 -19.22 28.66 -4.02
CA ARG A 7 -17.74 28.63 -4.03
C ARG A 7 -17.24 27.36 -4.71
N THR A 8 -16.11 27.46 -5.39
CA THR A 8 -15.40 26.27 -5.92
C THR A 8 -14.68 25.55 -4.79
N ALA A 9 -14.42 24.25 -4.95
CA ALA A 9 -13.64 23.46 -3.97
C ALA A 9 -12.24 24.06 -3.68
N GLU A 10 -11.73 24.89 -4.57
CA GLU A 10 -10.44 25.57 -4.47
C GLU A 10 -10.50 26.82 -3.59
N GLU A 11 -11.67 27.46 -3.50
CA GLU A 11 -11.91 28.67 -2.68
C GLU A 11 -12.39 28.33 -1.26
N THR A 12 -12.76 27.07 -1.01
CA THR A 12 -13.28 26.61 0.28
C THR A 12 -12.12 26.27 1.21
N LEU A 13 -12.25 26.66 2.48
CA LEU A 13 -11.41 26.16 3.56
C LEU A 13 -12.11 24.94 4.17
N HIS A 14 -11.71 23.74 3.74
CA HIS A 14 -12.25 22.48 4.24
C HIS A 14 -11.78 22.22 5.69
N ASP A 15 -12.55 21.46 6.45
CA ASP A 15 -12.08 20.99 7.76
C ASP A 15 -10.92 20.01 7.58
N VAL A 16 -11.02 19.10 6.59
CA VAL A 16 -9.99 18.10 6.31
C VAL A 16 -9.67 18.06 4.81
N ILE A 17 -8.38 18.16 4.49
CA ILE A 17 -7.86 17.77 3.17
C ILE A 17 -7.12 16.44 3.31
N GLY A 18 -7.53 15.43 2.53
CA GLY A 18 -6.83 14.15 2.38
C GLY A 18 -5.97 14.14 1.12
N VAL A 19 -4.73 13.67 1.21
CA VAL A 19 -3.87 13.41 0.05
C VAL A 19 -3.76 11.92 -0.17
N GLY A 20 -4.36 11.44 -1.27
CA GLY A 20 -4.53 10.03 -1.61
C GLY A 20 -5.91 9.50 -1.26
N PHE A 21 -6.57 8.85 -2.24
CA PHE A 21 -7.88 8.21 -2.10
C PHE A 21 -7.80 6.72 -2.45
N GLY A 22 -6.74 6.07 -1.96
CA GLY A 22 -6.63 4.62 -1.91
C GLY A 22 -7.48 4.05 -0.76
N PRO A 23 -7.36 2.74 -0.44
CA PRO A 23 -8.18 2.09 0.60
C PRO A 23 -8.19 2.83 1.95
N GLY A 24 -7.05 3.38 2.39
CA GLY A 24 -6.97 4.16 3.63
C GLY A 24 -7.81 5.44 3.58
N GLY A 25 -7.71 6.21 2.51
CA GLY A 25 -8.51 7.42 2.29
C GLY A 25 -10.01 7.11 2.17
N ILE A 26 -10.37 6.04 1.47
CA ILE A 26 -11.75 5.57 1.30
C ILE A 26 -12.36 5.14 2.64
N ALA A 27 -11.62 4.38 3.46
CA ALA A 27 -12.08 3.97 4.78
C ALA A 27 -12.29 5.17 5.73
N LEU A 28 -11.40 6.16 5.68
CA LEU A 28 -11.55 7.39 6.45
C LEU A 28 -12.74 8.22 5.95
N ALA A 29 -12.94 8.35 4.65
CA ALA A 29 -14.10 9.05 4.09
C ALA A 29 -15.42 8.37 4.46
N ALA A 30 -15.46 7.02 4.47
CA ALA A 30 -16.62 6.26 4.95
C ALA A 30 -16.87 6.49 6.44
N ALA A 31 -15.84 6.55 7.28
CA ALA A 31 -15.98 6.87 8.69
C ALA A 31 -16.46 8.29 8.91
N LEU A 32 -15.93 9.26 8.18
CA LEU A 32 -16.36 10.67 8.22
C LEU A 32 -17.83 10.82 7.84
N GLU A 33 -18.27 10.20 6.74
CA GLU A 33 -19.67 10.24 6.32
C GLU A 33 -20.63 9.64 7.37
N GLU A 34 -20.26 8.49 7.96
CA GLU A 34 -21.12 7.79 8.91
C GLU A 34 -21.12 8.40 10.32
N GLU A 35 -20.01 8.94 10.78
CA GLU A 35 -19.81 9.35 12.17
C GLU A 35 -19.60 10.86 12.35
N ALA A 36 -19.30 11.61 11.27
CA ALA A 36 -19.07 13.06 11.28
C ALA A 36 -19.64 13.75 10.02
N PRO A 37 -20.93 13.58 9.70
CA PRO A 37 -21.52 14.07 8.44
C PRO A 37 -21.44 15.60 8.29
N ASP A 38 -21.31 16.34 9.37
CA ASP A 38 -21.19 17.82 9.36
C ASP A 38 -19.75 18.30 9.09
N MET A 39 -18.78 17.41 9.03
CA MET A 39 -17.39 17.77 8.78
C MET A 39 -17.11 17.81 7.28
N ASP A 40 -16.71 18.98 6.78
CA ASP A 40 -16.38 19.18 5.37
C ASP A 40 -15.00 18.58 5.07
N CYS A 41 -14.98 17.51 4.28
CA CYS A 41 -13.75 16.82 3.93
C CYS A 41 -13.60 16.64 2.41
N LEU A 42 -12.38 16.83 1.90
CA LEU A 42 -12.06 16.65 0.49
C LEU A 42 -10.76 15.87 0.33
N PHE A 43 -10.80 14.80 -0.47
CA PHE A 43 -9.64 14.00 -0.81
C PHE A 43 -9.13 14.32 -2.21
N LEU A 44 -7.82 14.41 -2.39
CA LEU A 44 -7.15 14.61 -3.67
C LEU A 44 -6.52 13.29 -4.12
N GLU A 45 -6.99 12.78 -5.25
CA GLU A 45 -6.45 11.53 -5.83
C GLU A 45 -5.75 11.84 -7.16
N SER A 46 -4.53 11.30 -7.29
CA SER A 46 -3.69 11.52 -8.48
C SER A 46 -4.18 10.79 -9.73
N ARG A 47 -4.85 9.66 -9.56
CA ARG A 47 -5.43 8.85 -10.64
C ARG A 47 -6.78 9.41 -11.08
N SER A 48 -7.25 8.95 -12.25
CA SER A 48 -8.56 9.30 -12.79
C SER A 48 -9.72 8.56 -12.11
N GLU A 49 -9.43 7.53 -11.34
CA GLU A 49 -10.41 6.72 -10.60
C GLU A 49 -9.74 6.07 -9.37
N ALA A 50 -10.57 5.59 -8.42
CA ALA A 50 -10.10 4.81 -7.30
C ALA A 50 -9.51 3.47 -7.79
N ALA A 51 -8.34 3.13 -7.30
CA ALA A 51 -7.67 1.88 -7.67
C ALA A 51 -6.85 1.32 -6.51
N TRP A 52 -6.86 0.00 -6.40
CA TRP A 52 -6.04 -0.73 -5.45
C TRP A 52 -5.20 -1.77 -6.20
N GLN A 53 -3.88 -1.66 -6.09
CA GLN A 53 -2.86 -2.53 -6.71
C GLN A 53 -3.14 -2.89 -8.18
N PRO A 54 -3.49 -1.93 -9.05
CA PRO A 54 -3.99 -2.24 -10.39
C PRO A 54 -2.97 -2.98 -11.28
N GLY A 55 -1.66 -2.84 -11.01
CA GLY A 55 -0.60 -3.57 -11.72
C GLY A 55 -0.37 -5.01 -11.22
N MET A 56 -1.11 -5.46 -10.19
CA MET A 56 -0.97 -6.80 -9.59
C MET A 56 -2.32 -7.53 -9.46
N LEU A 57 -3.31 -7.19 -10.28
CA LEU A 57 -4.60 -7.88 -10.30
C LEU A 57 -4.53 -9.18 -11.14
N LEU A 58 -3.69 -10.09 -10.71
CA LEU A 58 -3.44 -11.36 -11.40
C LEU A 58 -4.65 -12.29 -11.29
N ARG A 59 -4.78 -13.21 -12.27
CA ARG A 59 -5.86 -14.18 -12.26
C ARG A 59 -5.60 -15.23 -11.16
N GLY A 60 -6.60 -15.49 -10.32
CA GLY A 60 -6.52 -16.46 -9.23
C GLY A 60 -5.85 -15.96 -7.97
N SER A 61 -5.17 -14.80 -7.98
CA SER A 61 -4.62 -14.23 -6.76
C SER A 61 -5.71 -13.73 -5.80
N ASP A 62 -5.48 -13.86 -4.51
CA ASP A 62 -6.40 -13.44 -3.45
C ASP A 62 -5.83 -12.30 -2.58
N THR A 63 -6.59 -11.89 -1.56
CA THR A 63 -6.25 -10.77 -0.69
C THR A 63 -5.40 -11.17 0.51
N GLN A 64 -5.24 -12.47 0.78
CA GLN A 64 -4.52 -13.03 1.94
C GLN A 64 -5.07 -12.58 3.30
N HIS A 65 -6.33 -12.16 3.37
CA HIS A 65 -7.01 -11.79 4.61
C HIS A 65 -8.50 -12.11 4.54
N HIS A 66 -9.10 -12.31 5.72
CA HIS A 66 -10.51 -12.61 5.86
C HIS A 66 -11.38 -11.48 5.27
N PRO A 67 -12.51 -11.78 4.61
CA PRO A 67 -13.38 -10.79 3.98
C PRO A 67 -13.90 -9.68 4.92
N SER A 68 -14.00 -9.95 6.24
CA SER A 68 -14.37 -8.93 7.23
C SER A 68 -13.27 -7.94 7.60
N ARG A 69 -12.02 -8.20 7.18
CA ARG A 69 -10.93 -7.21 7.25
C ARG A 69 -11.04 -6.29 6.03
N ASP A 70 -12.08 -5.47 6.02
CA ASP A 70 -12.46 -4.61 4.92
C ASP A 70 -12.41 -3.11 5.31
N LEU A 71 -13.04 -2.25 4.50
CA LEU A 71 -13.03 -0.80 4.70
C LEU A 71 -13.87 -0.33 5.89
N ALA A 72 -14.73 -1.20 6.46
CA ALA A 72 -15.73 -0.77 7.44
C ALA A 72 -16.03 -1.77 8.57
N THR A 73 -16.03 -3.08 8.30
CA THR A 73 -16.63 -4.10 9.19
C THR A 73 -16.10 -4.05 10.62
N LEU A 74 -14.78 -3.97 10.83
CA LEU A 74 -14.22 -3.96 12.20
C LEU A 74 -14.55 -2.67 12.95
N ARG A 75 -14.78 -1.57 12.26
CA ARG A 75 -15.24 -0.31 12.86
C ARG A 75 -16.74 -0.34 13.14
N ASN A 76 -17.51 -0.74 12.15
CA ASN A 76 -18.98 -0.79 12.21
C ASN A 76 -19.50 -1.94 11.32
N PRO A 77 -19.85 -3.11 11.89
CA PRO A 77 -20.34 -4.25 11.11
C PRO A 77 -21.70 -4.00 10.43
N ARG A 78 -22.42 -2.92 10.80
CA ARG A 78 -23.67 -2.50 10.16
C ARG A 78 -23.46 -1.48 9.04
N SER A 79 -22.23 -1.08 8.77
CA SER A 79 -21.91 -0.14 7.69
C SER A 79 -22.36 -0.69 6.34
N ARG A 80 -22.93 0.18 5.52
CA ARG A 80 -23.25 -0.15 4.13
C ARG A 80 -21.98 -0.38 3.25
N TYR A 81 -20.81 0.01 3.74
CA TYR A 81 -19.55 -0.08 3.05
C TYR A 81 -18.78 -1.38 3.29
N THR A 82 -19.41 -2.39 3.91
CA THR A 82 -18.79 -3.70 4.13
C THR A 82 -18.65 -4.49 2.82
N PHE A 83 -17.66 -5.39 2.77
CA PHE A 83 -17.48 -6.28 1.62
C PHE A 83 -18.68 -7.22 1.42
N LEU A 84 -19.26 -7.72 2.50
CA LEU A 84 -20.45 -8.59 2.43
C LEU A 84 -21.66 -7.84 1.88
N ASN A 85 -21.86 -6.55 2.24
CA ASN A 85 -22.92 -5.76 1.65
C ASN A 85 -22.69 -5.52 0.15
N TYR A 86 -21.47 -5.23 -0.26
CA TYR A 86 -21.13 -5.15 -1.68
C TYR A 86 -21.48 -6.42 -2.46
N LEU A 87 -21.18 -7.59 -1.90
CA LEU A 87 -21.56 -8.87 -2.52
C LEU A 87 -23.07 -9.06 -2.59
N HIS A 88 -23.80 -8.64 -1.55
CA HIS A 88 -25.25 -8.65 -1.51
C HIS A 88 -25.84 -7.74 -2.60
N GLU A 89 -25.45 -6.46 -2.62
CA GLU A 89 -25.94 -5.47 -3.58
C GLU A 89 -25.63 -5.83 -5.04
N THR A 90 -24.54 -6.56 -5.27
CA THR A 90 -24.16 -7.03 -6.61
C THR A 90 -24.70 -8.42 -6.96
N GLY A 91 -25.55 -9.03 -6.09
CA GLY A 91 -26.17 -10.34 -6.31
C GLY A 91 -25.22 -11.52 -6.29
N ARG A 92 -24.03 -11.38 -5.69
CA ARG A 92 -22.97 -12.39 -5.73
C ARG A 92 -22.67 -13.06 -4.39
N LEU A 93 -23.40 -12.70 -3.34
CA LEU A 93 -23.13 -13.20 -1.99
C LEU A 93 -23.16 -14.73 -1.92
N LEU A 94 -24.22 -15.37 -2.43
CA LEU A 94 -24.34 -16.84 -2.40
C LEU A 94 -23.23 -17.50 -3.23
N ALA A 95 -22.90 -16.96 -4.39
CA ALA A 95 -21.81 -17.49 -5.21
C ALA A 95 -20.47 -17.38 -4.47
N PHE A 96 -20.21 -16.27 -3.80
CA PHE A 96 -19.00 -16.07 -3.01
C PHE A 96 -18.90 -17.09 -1.86
N LEU A 97 -19.98 -17.32 -1.12
CA LEU A 97 -20.01 -18.28 -0.01
C LEU A 97 -19.75 -19.73 -0.48
N ASN A 98 -19.92 -20.01 -1.77
CA ASN A 98 -19.67 -21.33 -2.37
C ASN A 98 -18.28 -21.44 -3.05
N VAL A 99 -17.48 -20.37 -3.06
CA VAL A 99 -16.11 -20.43 -3.61
C VAL A 99 -15.20 -21.20 -2.65
N PRO A 100 -14.48 -22.24 -3.11
CA PRO A 100 -13.57 -23.01 -2.27
C PRO A 100 -12.22 -22.27 -2.08
N ALA A 101 -12.28 -21.00 -1.65
CA ALA A 101 -11.13 -20.17 -1.35
C ALA A 101 -11.26 -19.58 0.05
N HIS A 102 -10.16 -19.52 0.78
CA HIS A 102 -10.13 -18.97 2.13
C HIS A 102 -10.30 -17.45 2.15
N PHE A 103 -9.84 -16.79 1.10
CA PHE A 103 -9.79 -15.34 1.01
C PHE A 103 -10.48 -14.83 -0.27
N PRO A 104 -10.97 -13.59 -0.26
CA PRO A 104 -11.53 -12.96 -1.46
C PRO A 104 -10.52 -12.86 -2.58
N LEU A 105 -10.95 -13.10 -3.82
CA LEU A 105 -10.09 -12.86 -4.98
C LEU A 105 -9.72 -11.38 -5.08
N ARG A 106 -8.44 -11.07 -5.30
CA ARG A 106 -7.91 -9.69 -5.37
C ARG A 106 -8.65 -8.83 -6.38
N ARG A 107 -8.99 -9.38 -7.55
CA ARG A 107 -9.76 -8.67 -8.59
C ARG A 107 -11.18 -8.31 -8.13
N ASP A 108 -11.83 -9.15 -7.37
CA ASP A 108 -13.15 -8.87 -6.82
C ASP A 108 -13.06 -7.82 -5.71
N TYR A 109 -12.07 -7.94 -4.86
CA TYR A 109 -11.83 -6.98 -3.79
C TYR A 109 -11.44 -5.58 -4.32
N ALA A 110 -10.70 -5.51 -5.41
CA ALA A 110 -10.43 -4.24 -6.10
C ALA A 110 -11.71 -3.60 -6.66
N ARG A 111 -12.67 -4.40 -7.13
CA ARG A 111 -14.01 -3.91 -7.53
C ARG A 111 -14.80 -3.40 -6.34
N TYR A 112 -14.73 -4.08 -5.21
CA TYR A 112 -15.33 -3.62 -3.95
C TYR A 112 -14.78 -2.25 -3.54
N VAL A 113 -13.45 -2.08 -3.50
CA VAL A 113 -12.81 -0.79 -3.18
C VAL A 113 -13.34 0.32 -4.09
N ARG A 114 -13.45 0.05 -5.40
CA ARG A 114 -13.99 1.00 -6.38
C ARG A 114 -15.47 1.28 -6.16
N TRP A 115 -16.25 0.26 -5.79
CA TRP A 115 -17.68 0.38 -5.51
C TRP A 115 -17.94 1.27 -4.29
N VAL A 116 -17.15 1.15 -3.22
CA VAL A 116 -17.23 2.05 -2.06
C VAL A 116 -16.84 3.47 -2.46
N ALA A 117 -15.72 3.64 -3.16
CA ALA A 117 -15.26 4.94 -3.61
C ALA A 117 -16.29 5.70 -4.47
N ALA A 118 -17.05 4.97 -5.30
CA ALA A 118 -18.11 5.57 -6.14
C ALA A 118 -19.28 6.14 -5.31
N GLN A 119 -19.57 5.58 -4.14
CA GLN A 119 -20.59 6.09 -3.24
C GLN A 119 -20.13 7.34 -2.47
N LEU A 120 -18.82 7.54 -2.33
CA LEU A 120 -18.17 8.67 -1.65
C LEU A 120 -17.67 9.75 -2.66
N SER A 121 -18.25 9.81 -3.83
CA SER A 121 -17.79 10.65 -4.94
C SER A 121 -17.83 12.16 -4.65
N SER A 122 -18.66 12.62 -3.72
CA SER A 122 -18.68 14.01 -3.25
C SER A 122 -17.48 14.42 -2.42
N SER A 123 -16.78 13.45 -1.83
CA SER A 123 -15.63 13.68 -0.94
C SER A 123 -14.27 13.58 -1.66
N VAL A 124 -14.25 13.45 -3.00
CA VAL A 124 -12.98 13.23 -3.73
C VAL A 124 -12.92 14.01 -5.05
N VAL A 125 -11.72 14.52 -5.36
CA VAL A 125 -11.39 15.07 -6.69
C VAL A 125 -10.27 14.24 -7.30
N TYR A 126 -10.59 13.53 -8.38
CA TYR A 126 -9.66 12.73 -9.16
C TYR A 126 -8.80 13.56 -10.12
N GLY A 127 -7.67 13.01 -10.56
CA GLY A 127 -6.73 13.68 -11.46
C GLY A 127 -6.01 14.87 -10.78
N ARG A 128 -5.91 14.85 -9.46
CA ARG A 128 -5.29 15.90 -8.65
C ARG A 128 -4.06 15.35 -7.91
N ARG A 129 -2.96 15.23 -8.64
CA ARG A 129 -1.68 14.85 -8.03
C ARG A 129 -1.18 16.00 -7.16
N ALA A 130 -1.23 15.85 -5.85
CA ALA A 130 -0.61 16.78 -4.91
C ALA A 130 0.91 16.78 -5.11
N THR A 131 1.51 17.96 -5.16
CA THR A 131 2.96 18.15 -5.41
C THR A 131 3.64 18.99 -4.34
N THR A 132 2.91 19.85 -3.66
CA THR A 132 3.44 20.72 -2.61
C THR A 132 2.47 20.82 -1.46
N VAL A 133 3.03 21.01 -0.25
CA VAL A 133 2.29 21.34 0.96
C VAL A 133 2.94 22.56 1.57
N SER A 134 2.15 23.53 1.98
CA SER A 134 2.60 24.71 2.73
C SER A 134 1.60 25.03 3.84
N VAL A 135 1.98 25.92 4.75
CA VAL A 135 1.13 26.40 5.84
C VAL A 135 0.85 27.88 5.63
N ALA A 136 -0.41 28.27 5.75
CA ALA A 136 -0.87 29.66 5.77
C ALA A 136 -1.55 29.94 7.12
N SER A 137 -1.59 31.23 7.52
CA SER A 137 -2.09 31.64 8.84
C SER A 137 -3.36 32.49 8.78
N ASP A 138 -3.77 32.98 7.63
CA ASP A 138 -4.93 33.82 7.44
C ASP A 138 -6.05 33.10 6.69
N PRO A 139 -7.28 33.06 7.18
CA PRO A 139 -7.84 33.66 8.41
C PRO A 139 -7.51 32.85 9.69
N VAL A 140 -7.14 31.58 9.59
CA VAL A 140 -6.71 30.69 10.65
C VAL A 140 -5.56 29.82 10.14
N PRO A 141 -4.72 29.24 11.00
CA PRO A 141 -3.70 28.29 10.54
C PRO A 141 -4.33 27.14 9.73
N HIS A 142 -3.87 26.95 8.50
CA HIS A 142 -4.36 25.90 7.60
C HIS A 142 -3.28 25.44 6.63
N TYR A 143 -3.45 24.22 6.11
CA TYR A 143 -2.62 23.70 5.02
C TYR A 143 -3.11 24.18 3.66
N VAL A 144 -2.17 24.48 2.78
CA VAL A 144 -2.39 24.71 1.35
C VAL A 144 -1.70 23.62 0.57
N VAL A 145 -2.49 22.82 -0.15
CA VAL A 145 -2.00 21.70 -0.97
C VAL A 145 -2.04 22.12 -2.43
N GLY A 146 -0.87 22.25 -3.05
CA GLY A 146 -0.73 22.52 -4.48
C GLY A 146 -0.68 21.22 -5.29
N THR A 147 -1.23 21.28 -6.50
CA THR A 147 -1.31 20.12 -7.41
C THR A 147 -0.54 20.34 -8.70
N ALA A 148 -0.19 19.25 -9.38
CA ALA A 148 0.55 19.28 -10.66
C ALA A 148 -0.17 20.06 -11.79
N CYS A 149 -1.49 20.25 -11.70
CA CYS A 149 -2.25 21.06 -12.64
C CYS A 149 -2.37 22.55 -12.24
N GLY A 150 -1.62 22.99 -11.21
CA GLY A 150 -1.57 24.39 -10.76
C GLY A 150 -2.72 24.82 -9.83
N ARG A 151 -3.63 23.91 -9.46
CA ARG A 151 -4.73 24.21 -8.53
C ARG A 151 -4.27 24.02 -7.08
N THR A 152 -4.89 24.75 -6.16
CA THR A 152 -4.62 24.67 -4.72
C THR A 152 -5.89 24.36 -3.94
N TYR A 153 -5.73 23.65 -2.82
CA TYR A 153 -6.81 23.28 -1.91
C TYR A 153 -6.40 23.59 -0.49
N ARG A 154 -7.36 23.99 0.36
CA ARG A 154 -7.08 24.49 1.71
C ARG A 154 -7.79 23.62 2.74
N GLY A 155 -7.12 23.27 3.84
CA GLY A 155 -7.71 22.50 4.93
C GLY A 155 -7.19 22.86 6.30
N ARG A 156 -8.09 22.89 7.28
CA ARG A 156 -7.77 23.12 8.69
C ARG A 156 -6.97 21.96 9.28
N ALA A 157 -7.15 20.74 8.73
CA ALA A 157 -6.32 19.57 8.99
C ALA A 157 -5.85 18.93 7.68
N LEU A 158 -4.69 18.28 7.71
CA LEU A 158 -4.17 17.51 6.57
C LEU A 158 -4.01 16.06 6.97
N VAL A 159 -4.51 15.14 6.11
CA VAL A 159 -4.30 13.70 6.23
C VAL A 159 -3.49 13.21 5.03
N VAL A 160 -2.30 12.67 5.26
CA VAL A 160 -1.43 12.15 4.21
C VAL A 160 -1.56 10.63 4.14
N GLY A 161 -2.18 10.14 3.05
CA GLY A 161 -2.42 8.72 2.77
C GLY A 161 -1.93 8.34 1.37
N THR A 162 -0.72 8.74 1.01
CA THR A 162 -0.13 8.54 -0.33
C THR A 162 0.20 7.08 -0.66
N GLY A 163 0.15 6.19 0.32
CA GLY A 163 0.63 4.82 0.19
C GLY A 163 2.15 4.72 0.18
N ARG A 164 2.65 3.51 0.05
CA ARG A 164 4.09 3.18 0.09
C ARG A 164 4.76 3.43 -1.25
N THR A 165 5.97 3.96 -1.23
CA THR A 165 6.80 4.14 -2.41
C THR A 165 7.44 2.81 -2.82
N PRO A 166 7.41 2.39 -4.10
CA PRO A 166 8.14 1.23 -4.58
C PRO A 166 9.64 1.29 -4.24
N TYR A 167 10.19 0.20 -3.71
CA TYR A 167 11.64 0.10 -3.52
C TYR A 167 12.31 -0.35 -4.80
N VAL A 168 13.15 0.52 -5.35
CA VAL A 168 13.99 0.22 -6.51
C VAL A 168 15.45 0.27 -6.08
N PRO A 169 16.19 -0.86 -6.13
CA PRO A 169 17.63 -0.88 -5.85
C PRO A 169 18.39 0.10 -6.73
N ALA A 170 19.49 0.67 -6.20
CA ALA A 170 20.22 1.75 -6.85
C ALA A 170 20.64 1.39 -8.30
N ASP A 171 21.14 0.18 -8.51
CA ASP A 171 21.62 -0.30 -9.81
C ASP A 171 20.52 -0.33 -10.90
N PHE A 172 19.25 -0.44 -10.51
CA PHE A 172 18.13 -0.47 -11.44
C PHE A 172 17.52 0.89 -11.73
N ARG A 173 17.75 1.91 -10.88
CA ARG A 173 17.12 3.23 -11.02
C ARG A 173 17.34 3.89 -12.37
N PRO A 174 18.59 3.90 -12.95
CA PRO A 174 18.85 4.49 -14.27
C PRO A 174 18.17 3.75 -15.43
N HIS A 175 17.74 2.50 -15.20
CA HIS A 175 17.23 1.59 -16.22
C HIS A 175 15.71 1.45 -16.21
N LEU A 176 15.00 2.12 -15.26
CA LEU A 176 13.54 2.07 -15.20
C LEU A 176 12.92 2.57 -16.50
N GLY A 177 11.90 1.83 -16.96
CA GLY A 177 11.18 2.15 -18.19
C GLY A 177 10.34 0.98 -18.69
N ASP A 178 10.26 0.83 -20.00
CA ASP A 178 9.39 -0.16 -20.64
C ASP A 178 9.85 -1.61 -20.42
N ARG A 179 11.14 -1.82 -20.13
CA ARG A 179 11.73 -3.16 -20.00
C ARG A 179 12.26 -3.48 -18.60
N VAL A 180 12.32 -2.49 -17.73
CA VAL A 180 12.67 -2.67 -16.31
C VAL A 180 11.64 -1.93 -15.50
N CYS A 181 10.85 -2.62 -14.69
CA CYS A 181 9.78 -2.00 -13.92
C CYS A 181 9.66 -2.61 -12.53
N HIS A 182 9.03 -1.88 -11.62
CA HIS A 182 8.60 -2.45 -10.34
C HIS A 182 7.34 -3.31 -10.52
N SER A 183 7.14 -4.30 -9.65
CA SER A 183 5.97 -5.19 -9.68
C SER A 183 4.63 -4.45 -9.66
N SER A 184 4.56 -3.25 -9.08
CA SER A 184 3.36 -2.41 -9.12
C SER A 184 2.90 -1.99 -10.54
N GLU A 185 3.74 -2.17 -11.55
CA GLU A 185 3.45 -1.87 -12.95
C GLU A 185 3.41 -3.12 -13.85
N TYR A 186 3.57 -4.31 -13.27
CA TYR A 186 3.82 -5.56 -13.98
C TYR A 186 2.83 -5.83 -15.11
N THR A 187 1.51 -5.80 -14.85
CA THR A 187 0.50 -6.16 -15.87
C THR A 187 0.58 -5.29 -17.11
N TRP A 188 0.74 -3.98 -16.95
CA TRP A 188 0.81 -3.04 -18.08
C TRP A 188 2.12 -3.17 -18.88
N ARG A 189 3.23 -3.38 -18.17
CA ARG A 189 4.53 -3.55 -18.82
C ARG A 189 4.59 -4.87 -19.57
N LEU A 190 4.04 -5.92 -18.98
CA LEU A 190 3.93 -7.22 -19.64
C LEU A 190 3.09 -7.13 -20.92
N GLU A 191 1.89 -6.55 -20.86
CA GLU A 191 1.02 -6.37 -22.02
C GLU A 191 1.71 -5.59 -23.14
N LYS A 192 2.33 -4.45 -22.78
CA LYS A 192 3.11 -3.65 -23.75
C LYS A 192 4.24 -4.46 -24.39
N ARG A 193 4.96 -5.23 -23.59
CA ARG A 193 6.08 -6.04 -24.06
C ARG A 193 5.63 -7.18 -24.96
N ARG A 194 4.53 -7.86 -24.62
CA ARG A 194 3.91 -8.88 -25.45
C ARG A 194 3.49 -8.35 -26.82
N ALA A 195 2.82 -7.20 -26.84
CA ALA A 195 2.41 -6.53 -28.07
C ALA A 195 3.61 -6.19 -28.98
N ALA A 196 4.74 -5.81 -28.38
CA ALA A 196 5.96 -5.44 -29.14
C ALA A 196 6.72 -6.66 -29.68
N LYS A 197 6.76 -7.78 -28.96
CA LYS A 197 7.54 -8.98 -29.37
C LYS A 197 6.75 -9.97 -30.20
N GLY A 198 5.46 -10.16 -29.92
CA GLY A 198 4.58 -11.07 -30.65
C GLY A 198 4.84 -12.56 -30.42
N GLY A 199 5.50 -12.94 -29.31
CA GLY A 199 5.83 -14.34 -28.98
C GLY A 199 6.20 -14.53 -27.51
N PRO A 200 6.76 -15.72 -27.16
CA PRO A 200 7.21 -15.99 -25.80
C PRO A 200 8.22 -14.96 -25.30
N LEU A 201 8.15 -14.64 -24.00
CA LEU A 201 9.05 -13.73 -23.34
C LEU A 201 9.99 -14.46 -22.38
N ASP A 202 11.23 -13.98 -22.31
CA ASP A 202 12.13 -14.26 -21.20
C ASP A 202 11.96 -13.14 -20.18
N VAL A 203 11.46 -13.46 -18.97
CA VAL A 203 11.18 -12.46 -17.93
C VAL A 203 12.02 -12.73 -16.70
N ALA A 204 12.82 -11.76 -16.30
CA ALA A 204 13.55 -11.82 -15.04
C ALA A 204 12.71 -11.22 -13.91
N VAL A 205 12.48 -11.98 -12.84
CA VAL A 205 11.77 -11.55 -11.63
C VAL A 205 12.76 -11.48 -10.48
N VAL A 206 13.04 -10.28 -10.00
CA VAL A 206 13.99 -10.04 -8.91
C VAL A 206 13.25 -9.94 -7.59
N GLY A 207 13.38 -10.95 -6.74
CA GLY A 207 12.71 -11.05 -5.44
C GLY A 207 12.31 -12.50 -5.11
N ALA A 208 11.92 -12.74 -3.85
CA ALA A 208 11.53 -14.07 -3.37
C ALA A 208 10.37 -14.02 -2.36
N SER A 209 9.51 -13.03 -2.48
CA SER A 209 8.30 -12.87 -1.66
C SER A 209 7.06 -13.12 -2.51
N GLN A 210 5.88 -12.94 -1.92
CA GLN A 210 4.57 -13.23 -2.53
C GLN A 210 4.44 -12.70 -3.96
N SER A 211 4.72 -11.42 -4.19
CA SER A 211 4.60 -10.83 -5.54
C SER A 211 5.51 -11.51 -6.57
N ALA A 212 6.72 -11.92 -6.17
CA ALA A 212 7.64 -12.62 -7.07
C ALA A 212 7.12 -14.01 -7.46
N ALA A 213 6.58 -14.75 -6.50
CA ALA A 213 6.02 -16.08 -6.73
C ALA A 213 4.74 -16.01 -7.57
N GLU A 214 3.84 -15.08 -7.27
CA GLU A 214 2.61 -14.86 -8.05
C GLU A 214 2.92 -14.45 -9.51
N ILE A 215 3.89 -13.57 -9.74
CA ILE A 215 4.32 -13.18 -11.10
C ILE A 215 4.91 -14.38 -11.85
N ALA A 216 5.74 -15.19 -11.19
CA ALA A 216 6.30 -16.39 -11.80
C ALA A 216 5.19 -17.40 -12.18
N LEU A 217 4.21 -17.57 -11.31
CA LEU A 217 3.06 -18.45 -11.56
C LEU A 217 2.16 -17.90 -12.69
N ASP A 218 1.90 -16.60 -12.73
CA ASP A 218 1.11 -15.94 -13.79
C ASP A 218 1.77 -16.10 -15.16
N LEU A 219 3.07 -15.87 -15.27
CA LEU A 219 3.85 -16.04 -16.50
C LEU A 219 3.85 -17.49 -16.97
N HIS A 220 4.06 -18.44 -16.04
CA HIS A 220 4.05 -19.85 -16.36
C HIS A 220 2.68 -20.34 -16.85
N SER A 221 1.61 -19.88 -16.19
CA SER A 221 0.23 -20.27 -16.49
C SER A 221 -0.31 -19.64 -17.78
N ALA A 222 0.36 -18.63 -18.31
CA ALA A 222 -0.01 -18.01 -19.58
C ALA A 222 0.32 -18.92 -20.76
N ALA A 223 -0.59 -19.00 -21.74
CA ALA A 223 -0.46 -19.85 -22.92
C ALA A 223 0.63 -19.43 -23.92
N PHE A 224 1.54 -18.55 -23.53
CA PHE A 224 2.55 -17.97 -24.43
C PHE A 224 3.89 -18.72 -24.44
N GLY A 225 4.11 -19.64 -23.48
CA GLY A 225 5.38 -20.36 -23.36
C GLY A 225 6.52 -19.53 -22.80
N ASP A 226 6.20 -18.53 -21.94
CA ASP A 226 7.20 -17.66 -21.35
C ASP A 226 8.19 -18.43 -20.45
N ARG A 227 9.44 -17.93 -20.36
CA ARG A 227 10.44 -18.41 -19.40
C ARG A 227 10.64 -17.37 -18.29
N VAL A 228 10.81 -17.85 -17.08
CA VAL A 228 10.96 -17.02 -15.88
C VAL A 228 12.32 -17.25 -15.27
N HIS A 229 13.14 -16.21 -15.20
CA HIS A 229 14.37 -16.19 -14.43
C HIS A 229 14.06 -15.64 -13.05
N ALA A 230 13.82 -16.51 -12.08
CA ALA A 230 13.56 -16.14 -10.68
C ALA A 230 14.88 -15.88 -9.95
N ILE A 231 15.25 -14.61 -9.77
CA ILE A 231 16.53 -14.18 -9.20
C ILE A 231 16.31 -13.81 -7.73
N MET A 232 17.02 -14.51 -6.82
CA MET A 232 16.80 -14.34 -5.39
C MET A 232 18.11 -14.44 -4.59
N ARG A 233 18.25 -13.55 -3.59
CA ARG A 233 19.41 -13.53 -2.69
C ARG A 233 19.42 -14.66 -1.67
N GLY A 234 18.30 -15.33 -1.47
CA GLY A 234 18.15 -16.49 -0.58
C GLY A 234 18.14 -17.81 -1.36
N PHE A 235 18.06 -18.93 -0.63
CA PHE A 235 18.06 -20.27 -1.21
C PHE A 235 16.77 -20.61 -1.98
N GLY A 236 15.64 -19.95 -1.67
CA GLY A 236 14.36 -20.20 -2.32
C GLY A 236 13.24 -19.37 -1.72
N TYR A 237 12.04 -19.61 -2.21
CA TYR A 237 10.82 -19.07 -1.61
C TYR A 237 10.60 -19.72 -0.23
N ARG A 238 10.10 -18.94 0.72
CA ARG A 238 9.82 -19.38 2.09
C ARG A 238 8.33 -19.35 2.37
N LEU A 239 7.85 -20.30 3.15
CA LEU A 239 6.46 -20.32 3.59
C LEU A 239 6.18 -19.12 4.51
N LYS A 240 5.02 -18.49 4.32
CA LYS A 240 4.48 -17.47 5.21
C LYS A 240 4.08 -18.09 6.54
N ASP A 241 4.41 -17.41 7.63
CA ASP A 241 3.90 -17.79 8.94
C ASP A 241 2.46 -17.29 9.09
N THR A 242 1.52 -18.21 8.99
CA THR A 242 0.08 -18.01 9.19
C THR A 242 -0.40 -18.65 10.49
N SER A 243 0.49 -18.88 11.44
CA SER A 243 0.13 -19.34 12.77
C SER A 243 -0.89 -18.38 13.40
N PRO A 244 -1.98 -18.87 14.01
CA PRO A 244 -2.94 -18.00 14.70
C PRO A 244 -2.30 -17.09 15.75
N PHE A 245 -1.22 -17.53 16.40
CA PHE A 245 -0.50 -16.71 17.35
C PHE A 245 0.30 -15.58 16.69
N SER A 246 0.91 -15.83 15.55
CA SER A 246 1.60 -14.77 14.76
C SER A 246 0.61 -13.79 14.13
N GLU A 247 -0.61 -14.25 13.78
CA GLU A 247 -1.69 -13.40 13.24
C GLU A 247 -2.23 -12.40 14.28
N GLU A 248 -2.01 -12.61 15.59
CA GLU A 248 -2.32 -11.62 16.63
C GLU A 248 -1.50 -10.32 16.50
N ALA A 249 -0.42 -10.33 15.72
CA ALA A 249 0.29 -9.11 15.32
C ALA A 249 -0.57 -8.11 14.52
N TYR A 250 -1.73 -8.55 14.05
CA TYR A 250 -2.74 -7.71 13.41
C TYR A 250 -3.91 -7.31 14.33
N PHE A 251 -3.77 -7.46 15.65
CA PHE A 251 -4.77 -7.03 16.63
C PHE A 251 -4.45 -5.62 17.15
N PRO A 252 -5.48 -4.84 17.55
CA PRO A 252 -5.26 -3.51 18.14
C PRO A 252 -4.35 -3.52 19.38
N GLU A 253 -4.47 -4.56 20.20
CA GLU A 253 -3.69 -4.75 21.42
C GLU A 253 -2.20 -4.89 21.11
N PHE A 254 -1.85 -5.55 20.01
CA PHE A 254 -0.47 -5.63 19.56
C PHE A 254 0.04 -4.26 19.11
N THR A 255 -0.79 -3.45 18.44
CA THR A 255 -0.43 -2.09 18.06
C THR A 255 -0.08 -1.25 19.30
N ASP A 256 -0.86 -1.36 20.39
CA ASP A 256 -0.59 -0.66 21.64
C ASP A 256 0.70 -1.14 22.31
N TYR A 257 0.91 -2.45 22.33
CA TYR A 257 2.13 -3.05 22.84
C TYR A 257 3.37 -2.61 22.06
N TYR A 258 3.31 -2.68 20.74
CA TYR A 258 4.40 -2.33 19.83
C TYR A 258 4.73 -0.83 19.92
N PHE A 259 3.72 0.04 19.96
CA PHE A 259 3.89 1.49 20.05
C PHE A 259 4.62 1.92 21.33
N ASN A 260 4.30 1.26 22.46
CA ASN A 260 4.91 1.55 23.76
C ASN A 260 6.26 0.86 23.98
N ALA A 261 6.67 -0.05 23.09
CA ALA A 261 7.95 -0.74 23.19
C ALA A 261 9.13 0.20 22.84
N SER A 262 10.32 -0.13 23.36
CA SER A 262 11.54 0.58 22.97
C SER A 262 11.86 0.33 21.48
N ARG A 263 12.72 1.16 20.89
CA ARG A 263 13.15 0.99 19.50
C ARG A 263 13.79 -0.39 19.26
N GLU A 264 14.62 -0.84 20.20
CA GLU A 264 15.30 -2.14 20.13
C GLU A 264 14.29 -3.27 20.19
N ALA A 265 13.31 -3.19 21.10
CA ALA A 265 12.25 -4.19 21.22
C ALA A 265 11.36 -4.22 19.96
N ARG A 266 11.04 -3.07 19.37
CA ARG A 266 10.31 -3.00 18.09
C ARG A 266 11.10 -3.63 16.95
N ALA A 267 12.40 -3.39 16.87
CA ALA A 267 13.27 -4.01 15.86
C ALA A 267 13.32 -5.54 16.01
N ASP A 268 13.41 -6.03 17.24
CA ASP A 268 13.38 -7.47 17.55
C ASP A 268 12.04 -8.10 17.19
N LEU A 269 10.91 -7.48 17.59
CA LEU A 269 9.57 -7.93 17.23
C LEU A 269 9.35 -7.93 15.71
N ALA A 270 9.79 -6.89 15.00
CA ALA A 270 9.70 -6.81 13.55
C ALA A 270 10.51 -7.93 12.87
N ALA A 271 11.67 -8.29 13.41
CA ALA A 271 12.48 -9.40 12.92
C ALA A 271 11.80 -10.76 13.15
N GLN A 272 11.23 -10.99 14.34
CA GLN A 272 10.51 -12.21 14.69
C GLN A 272 9.27 -12.40 13.80
N LEU A 273 8.48 -11.35 13.61
CA LEU A 273 7.22 -11.37 12.87
C LEU A 273 7.38 -11.16 11.36
N ARG A 274 8.61 -10.94 10.87
CA ARG A 274 8.86 -10.69 9.45
C ARG A 274 8.27 -11.77 8.53
N PRO A 275 8.35 -13.09 8.85
CA PRO A 275 7.76 -14.14 8.00
C PRO A 275 6.24 -14.08 7.88
N SER A 276 5.53 -13.38 8.76
CA SER A 276 4.06 -13.25 8.71
C SER A 276 3.59 -12.29 7.61
N ASN A 277 4.48 -11.43 7.07
CA ASN A 277 4.10 -10.46 6.02
C ASN A 277 5.17 -10.26 4.95
N TYR A 278 6.45 -10.54 5.24
CA TYR A 278 7.56 -10.20 4.36
C TYR A 278 8.49 -11.38 4.10
N SER A 279 9.11 -11.38 2.93
CA SER A 279 10.09 -12.39 2.51
C SER A 279 9.53 -13.82 2.52
N SER A 280 8.23 -13.96 2.37
CA SER A 280 7.46 -15.20 2.46
C SER A 280 6.35 -15.25 1.41
N VAL A 281 5.78 -16.43 1.22
CA VAL A 281 4.77 -16.73 0.19
C VAL A 281 3.73 -17.66 0.80
N ASP A 282 2.46 -17.48 0.47
CA ASP A 282 1.38 -18.35 0.91
C ASP A 282 1.55 -19.77 0.39
N GLN A 283 1.07 -20.74 1.14
CA GLN A 283 1.28 -22.16 0.90
C GLN A 283 0.76 -22.61 -0.46
N ASP A 284 -0.44 -22.20 -0.82
CA ASP A 284 -1.09 -22.59 -2.09
C ASP A 284 -0.32 -22.09 -3.33
N VAL A 285 0.23 -20.88 -3.26
CA VAL A 285 1.08 -20.30 -4.31
C VAL A 285 2.41 -21.05 -4.39
N LEU A 286 3.02 -21.39 -3.25
CA LEU A 286 4.25 -22.18 -3.21
C LEU A 286 4.06 -23.56 -3.80
N GLU A 287 3.02 -24.26 -3.39
CA GLU A 287 2.71 -25.60 -3.85
C GLU A 287 2.41 -25.59 -5.37
N SER A 288 1.58 -24.65 -5.82
CA SER A 288 1.27 -24.49 -7.25
C SER A 288 2.53 -24.22 -8.08
N LEU A 289 3.41 -23.33 -7.60
CA LEU A 289 4.65 -23.00 -8.31
C LEU A 289 5.61 -24.19 -8.38
N TYR A 290 5.70 -24.97 -7.29
CA TYR A 290 6.56 -26.14 -7.24
C TYR A 290 6.05 -27.26 -8.13
N VAL A 291 4.72 -27.50 -8.15
CA VAL A 291 4.08 -28.49 -9.02
C VAL A 291 4.35 -28.16 -10.50
N ARG A 292 4.15 -26.90 -10.90
CA ARG A 292 4.43 -26.46 -12.29
C ARG A 292 5.87 -26.70 -12.70
N ARG A 293 6.81 -26.36 -11.82
CA ARG A 293 8.22 -26.60 -12.08
C ARG A 293 8.57 -28.09 -12.16
N TYR A 294 7.88 -28.92 -11.38
CA TYR A 294 8.06 -30.39 -11.43
C TYR A 294 7.51 -30.95 -12.76
N GLU A 295 6.32 -30.53 -13.20
CA GLU A 295 5.71 -30.89 -14.47
C GLU A 295 6.64 -30.53 -15.66
N ASP A 296 7.19 -29.29 -15.67
CA ASP A 296 8.18 -28.87 -16.66
C ASP A 296 9.36 -29.87 -16.75
N GLY A 297 9.88 -30.32 -15.59
CA GLY A 297 10.97 -31.28 -15.54
C GLY A 297 10.58 -32.69 -16.08
N VAL A 298 9.34 -33.08 -15.88
CA VAL A 298 8.80 -34.37 -16.46
C VAL A 298 8.72 -34.27 -17.99
N ASP A 299 8.32 -33.10 -18.49
CA ASP A 299 8.19 -32.86 -19.93
C ASP A 299 9.54 -32.54 -20.62
N GLY A 300 10.62 -32.47 -19.86
CA GLY A 300 11.96 -32.12 -20.34
C GLY A 300 12.10 -30.65 -20.71
N GLU A 301 11.21 -29.79 -20.21
CA GLU A 301 11.25 -28.35 -20.34
C GLU A 301 11.75 -27.72 -19.03
N GLU A 302 12.30 -26.52 -19.08
CA GLU A 302 12.62 -25.72 -17.89
C GLU A 302 12.16 -24.29 -18.14
N ARG A 303 10.92 -24.01 -17.71
CA ARG A 303 10.32 -22.68 -17.86
C ARG A 303 10.54 -21.77 -16.67
N ILE A 304 10.76 -22.33 -15.47
CA ILE A 304 11.05 -21.58 -14.23
C ILE A 304 12.48 -21.89 -13.81
N LEU A 305 13.39 -20.97 -14.14
CA LEU A 305 14.82 -21.07 -13.84
C LEU A 305 15.11 -20.34 -12.51
N LEU A 306 15.54 -21.09 -11.49
CA LEU A 306 15.85 -20.52 -10.17
C LEU A 306 17.33 -20.13 -10.10
N HIS A 307 17.60 -18.83 -9.94
CA HIS A 307 18.91 -18.27 -9.62
C HIS A 307 18.98 -18.01 -8.11
N ARG A 308 19.26 -19.07 -7.35
CA ARG A 308 19.33 -19.07 -5.88
C ARG A 308 20.62 -18.44 -5.40
N ASN A 309 20.57 -17.73 -4.26
CA ASN A 309 21.72 -17.07 -3.65
C ASN A 309 22.46 -16.09 -4.59
N HIS A 310 21.77 -15.55 -5.59
CA HIS A 310 22.35 -14.60 -6.51
C HIS A 310 21.93 -13.16 -6.20
N GLU A 311 22.87 -12.26 -6.33
CA GLU A 311 22.62 -10.82 -6.36
C GLU A 311 22.88 -10.27 -7.77
N VAL A 312 22.14 -9.24 -8.15
CA VAL A 312 22.38 -8.50 -9.38
C VAL A 312 23.49 -7.50 -9.11
N THR A 313 24.57 -7.56 -9.88
CA THR A 313 25.75 -6.68 -9.76
C THR A 313 25.90 -5.72 -10.90
N GLY A 314 25.08 -5.86 -11.95
CA GLY A 314 25.07 -4.96 -13.09
C GLY A 314 23.82 -5.12 -13.93
N VAL A 315 23.39 -4.02 -14.53
CA VAL A 315 22.21 -3.94 -15.42
C VAL A 315 22.62 -3.18 -16.68
N GLU A 316 22.36 -3.76 -17.84
CA GLU A 316 22.59 -3.10 -19.12
C GLU A 316 21.32 -3.11 -19.97
N THR A 317 20.93 -1.92 -20.43
CA THR A 317 19.80 -1.71 -21.33
C THR A 317 20.30 -1.10 -22.65
N GLY A 318 20.02 -1.75 -23.76
CA GLY A 318 20.40 -1.30 -25.10
C GLY A 318 19.29 -1.56 -26.11
N GLU A 319 19.59 -1.79 -27.39
CA GLU A 319 18.59 -2.13 -28.42
C GLU A 319 18.04 -3.56 -28.26
N GLY A 320 18.85 -4.50 -27.74
CA GLY A 320 18.48 -5.89 -27.47
C GLY A 320 17.81 -6.12 -26.11
N PRO A 321 17.70 -7.38 -25.66
CA PRO A 321 17.18 -7.71 -24.34
C PRO A 321 18.04 -7.07 -23.22
N VAL A 322 17.44 -6.91 -22.03
CA VAL A 322 18.16 -6.43 -20.85
C VAL A 322 19.15 -7.51 -20.41
N ARG A 323 20.41 -7.12 -20.16
CA ARG A 323 21.42 -8.02 -19.59
C ARG A 323 21.60 -7.74 -18.12
N LEU A 324 21.58 -8.81 -17.32
CA LEU A 324 21.78 -8.79 -15.87
C LEU A 324 23.05 -9.57 -15.54
N ALA A 325 24.04 -8.90 -14.99
CA ALA A 325 25.18 -9.56 -14.37
C ALA A 325 24.80 -10.05 -12.99
N LEU A 326 24.96 -11.33 -12.74
CA LEU A 326 24.65 -11.96 -11.45
C LEU A 326 25.93 -12.46 -10.81
N ARG A 327 25.98 -12.43 -9.48
CA ARG A 327 27.02 -13.05 -8.67
C ARG A 327 26.39 -13.96 -7.62
N GLU A 328 26.84 -15.22 -7.56
CA GLU A 328 26.47 -16.12 -6.48
C GLU A 328 27.17 -15.67 -5.19
N ARG A 329 26.41 -15.52 -4.11
CA ARG A 329 26.83 -14.84 -2.88
C ARG A 329 27.82 -15.63 -2.02
N HIS A 330 27.87 -16.95 -2.15
CA HIS A 330 28.72 -17.84 -1.35
C HIS A 330 29.98 -18.27 -2.10
N THR A 331 29.86 -18.52 -3.40
CA THR A 331 30.98 -18.99 -4.24
C THR A 331 31.66 -17.85 -5.01
N GLY A 332 30.97 -16.74 -5.18
CA GLY A 332 31.45 -15.63 -6.01
C GLY A 332 31.32 -15.88 -7.53
N GLU A 333 30.74 -16.99 -7.95
CA GLU A 333 30.56 -17.32 -9.37
C GLU A 333 29.75 -16.25 -10.09
N ALA A 334 30.29 -15.79 -11.22
CA ALA A 334 29.61 -14.82 -12.06
C ALA A 334 28.78 -15.51 -13.14
N LYS A 335 27.61 -14.97 -13.43
CA LYS A 335 26.69 -15.45 -14.45
C LYS A 335 25.98 -14.28 -15.11
N GLU A 336 25.66 -14.41 -16.40
CA GLU A 336 24.82 -13.45 -17.12
C GLU A 336 23.44 -14.07 -17.41
N VAL A 337 22.40 -13.22 -17.30
CA VAL A 337 21.02 -13.55 -17.68
C VAL A 337 20.52 -12.44 -18.60
N THR A 338 19.86 -12.83 -19.68
CA THR A 338 19.18 -11.89 -20.59
C THR A 338 17.68 -12.01 -20.43
N ALA A 339 16.97 -10.88 -20.49
CA ALA A 339 15.52 -10.87 -20.36
C ALA A 339 14.87 -9.80 -21.24
N ASP A 340 13.70 -10.11 -21.75
CA ASP A 340 12.86 -9.15 -22.50
C ASP A 340 12.22 -8.11 -21.55
N LEU A 341 11.92 -8.54 -20.32
CA LEU A 341 11.34 -7.73 -19.26
C LEU A 341 11.98 -8.10 -17.92
N VAL A 342 12.34 -7.11 -17.14
CA VAL A 342 12.81 -7.27 -15.76
C VAL A 342 11.77 -6.69 -14.81
N VAL A 343 11.27 -7.50 -13.88
CA VAL A 343 10.28 -7.11 -12.89
C VAL A 343 10.91 -7.13 -11.50
N LEU A 344 10.95 -5.97 -10.87
CA LEU A 344 11.48 -5.80 -9.53
C LEU A 344 10.36 -6.07 -8.51
N ALA A 345 10.31 -7.28 -7.98
CA ALA A 345 9.45 -7.68 -6.88
C ALA A 345 10.17 -7.44 -5.54
N THR A 346 10.72 -6.25 -5.38
CA THR A 346 11.64 -5.85 -4.30
C THR A 346 10.92 -5.19 -3.12
N GLY A 347 9.59 -5.07 -3.18
CA GLY A 347 8.76 -4.51 -2.12
C GLY A 347 8.71 -2.98 -2.15
N TYR A 348 8.44 -2.39 -0.99
CA TYR A 348 8.17 -0.97 -0.84
C TYR A 348 9.01 -0.38 0.28
N ARG A 349 9.16 0.95 0.25
CA ARG A 349 9.81 1.72 1.31
C ARG A 349 8.84 1.96 2.46
N ASP A 350 9.35 1.91 3.67
CA ASP A 350 8.65 2.29 4.89
C ASP A 350 9.23 3.59 5.45
N LEU A 351 8.63 4.14 6.49
CA LEU A 351 9.27 5.20 7.25
C LEU A 351 10.34 4.58 8.16
N GLY A 352 11.54 5.11 8.09
CA GLY A 352 12.65 4.60 8.88
C GLY A 352 13.98 5.25 8.55
N PRO A 353 15.03 4.92 9.33
CA PRO A 353 16.36 5.51 9.18
C PRO A 353 17.27 4.77 8.20
N ALA A 354 16.86 3.60 7.69
CA ALA A 354 17.71 2.79 6.82
C ALA A 354 17.77 3.38 5.40
N GLU A 355 18.79 3.05 4.64
CA GLU A 355 19.00 3.54 3.26
C GLU A 355 17.80 3.23 2.33
N HIS A 356 17.12 2.12 2.58
CA HIS A 356 15.95 1.71 1.80
C HIS A 356 14.63 2.32 2.31
N ASP A 357 14.65 3.05 3.43
CA ASP A 357 13.48 3.71 4.02
C ASP A 357 13.36 5.17 3.57
N GLU A 358 12.29 5.82 4.01
CA GLU A 358 12.06 7.26 3.86
C GLU A 358 11.92 7.91 5.24
N PRO A 359 12.56 9.06 5.50
CA PRO A 359 12.43 9.73 6.79
C PRO A 359 11.02 10.30 7.01
N TYR A 360 10.33 10.66 5.94
CA TYR A 360 8.96 11.15 5.89
C TYR A 360 8.41 11.00 4.46
N PRO A 361 7.08 10.99 4.25
CA PRO A 361 6.49 11.04 2.92
C PRO A 361 7.00 12.23 2.12
N GLY A 362 7.49 12.02 0.89
CA GLY A 362 8.14 13.06 0.08
C GLY A 362 7.32 14.34 -0.12
N ILE A 363 5.99 14.25 -0.12
CA ILE A 363 5.07 15.40 -0.21
C ILE A 363 5.22 16.36 0.99
N LEU A 364 5.69 15.90 2.13
CA LEU A 364 5.91 16.72 3.34
C LEU A 364 7.26 17.44 3.35
N GLY A 365 8.16 17.18 2.38
CA GLY A 365 9.47 17.83 2.29
C GLY A 365 9.45 19.33 2.49
N PRO A 366 8.56 20.10 1.81
CA PRO A 366 8.50 21.56 1.97
C PRO A 366 8.14 22.06 3.36
N VAL A 367 7.52 21.23 4.21
CA VAL A 367 7.10 21.58 5.58
C VAL A 367 7.83 20.80 6.66
N ALA A 368 8.75 19.91 6.29
CA ALA A 368 9.43 18.97 7.18
C ALA A 368 10.19 19.67 8.33
N ASP A 369 10.81 20.82 8.07
CA ASP A 369 11.52 21.60 9.09
C ASP A 369 10.65 22.04 10.26
N GLY A 370 9.34 22.05 10.07
CA GLY A 370 8.38 22.41 11.12
C GLY A 370 7.72 21.22 11.80
N LEU A 371 8.06 19.99 11.42
CA LEU A 371 7.53 18.76 11.99
C LEU A 371 8.52 18.16 13.00
N ALA A 372 8.00 17.45 13.98
CA ALA A 372 8.86 16.76 14.93
C ALA A 372 9.45 15.51 14.26
N LEU A 373 10.76 15.41 14.32
CA LEU A 373 11.52 14.21 13.94
C LEU A 373 12.07 13.55 15.20
N ASP A 374 12.31 12.26 15.14
CA ASP A 374 13.02 11.56 16.21
C ASP A 374 14.55 11.81 16.11
N ASP A 375 15.32 11.18 16.99
CA ASP A 375 16.78 11.28 17.04
C ASP A 375 17.50 10.69 15.83
N THR A 376 16.80 9.93 14.97
CA THR A 376 17.31 9.40 13.69
C THR A 376 16.89 10.22 12.47
N GLY A 377 16.14 11.32 12.68
CA GLY A 377 15.63 12.16 11.60
C GLY A 377 14.35 11.63 10.94
N VAL A 378 13.73 10.60 11.51
CA VAL A 378 12.47 10.05 11.02
C VAL A 378 11.29 10.79 11.64
N LEU A 379 10.21 10.95 10.88
CA LEU A 379 8.99 11.61 11.30
C LEU A 379 8.42 10.98 12.58
N ARG A 380 8.24 11.79 13.61
CA ARG A 380 7.58 11.37 14.84
C ARG A 380 6.07 11.30 14.61
N VAL A 381 5.47 10.17 14.96
CA VAL A 381 4.03 9.93 14.85
C VAL A 381 3.50 9.48 16.20
N GLU A 382 2.41 10.08 16.65
CA GLU A 382 1.74 9.73 17.91
C GLU A 382 0.79 8.52 17.69
N ARG A 383 0.29 7.95 18.80
CA ARG A 383 -0.55 6.73 18.76
C ARG A 383 -1.82 6.90 17.91
N ASP A 384 -2.35 8.12 17.83
CA ASP A 384 -3.52 8.46 17.02
C ASP A 384 -3.16 8.94 15.59
N TYR A 385 -1.94 8.61 15.14
CA TYR A 385 -1.39 8.98 13.82
C TYR A 385 -1.15 10.47 13.61
N PHE A 386 -1.26 11.27 14.67
CA PHE A 386 -0.92 12.69 14.62
C PHE A 386 0.60 12.88 14.49
N VAL A 387 0.98 13.86 13.67
CA VAL A 387 2.36 14.30 13.51
C VAL A 387 2.54 15.60 14.28
N PRO A 388 3.22 15.59 15.42
CA PRO A 388 3.39 16.78 16.22
C PRO A 388 4.29 17.80 15.50
N PRO A 389 4.05 19.11 15.73
CA PRO A 389 4.97 20.14 15.27
C PRO A 389 6.30 20.06 16.03
N ARG A 390 7.37 20.51 15.38
CA ARG A 390 8.66 20.71 16.06
C ARG A 390 8.51 21.73 17.18
N GLN A 391 9.16 21.51 18.31
CA GLN A 391 9.18 22.46 19.41
C GLN A 391 9.67 23.85 18.93
N GLY A 392 8.89 24.89 19.18
CA GLY A 392 9.18 26.26 18.75
C GLY A 392 8.75 26.58 17.29
N ALA A 393 8.10 25.71 16.58
CA ALA A 393 7.67 25.97 15.19
C ALA A 393 6.43 26.89 15.05
N GLY A 394 5.91 27.43 16.16
CA GLY A 394 4.67 28.23 16.18
C GLY A 394 3.40 27.38 16.05
N ALA A 395 2.24 28.03 15.98
CA ALA A 395 0.96 27.34 15.80
C ALA A 395 0.88 26.72 14.39
N ARG A 396 0.67 25.43 14.32
CA ARG A 396 0.48 24.69 13.07
C ARG A 396 -0.85 23.96 13.07
N PRO A 397 -1.50 23.86 11.92
CA PRO A 397 -2.71 23.03 11.79
C PRO A 397 -2.37 21.55 11.99
N PRO A 398 -3.34 20.70 12.41
CA PRO A 398 -3.12 19.29 12.62
C PRO A 398 -2.72 18.56 11.33
N LEU A 399 -1.72 17.67 11.43
CA LEU A 399 -1.26 16.77 10.39
C LEU A 399 -1.36 15.33 10.87
N PHE A 400 -1.86 14.44 10.01
CA PHE A 400 -1.98 13.02 10.29
C PHE A 400 -1.41 12.19 9.15
N LEU A 401 -0.86 11.01 9.49
CA LEU A 401 -0.55 9.97 8.51
C LEU A 401 -1.68 8.93 8.47
N ASN A 402 -2.10 8.56 7.29
CA ASN A 402 -3.04 7.44 7.09
C ASN A 402 -2.31 6.25 6.45
N GLY A 403 -1.61 5.49 7.27
CA GLY A 403 -0.67 4.44 6.89
C GLY A 403 0.78 4.91 6.95
N LEU A 404 1.72 4.07 6.52
CA LEU A 404 3.16 4.30 6.58
C LEU A 404 3.76 4.26 8.01
N CYS A 405 3.02 3.82 9.00
CA CYS A 405 3.41 3.85 10.41
C CYS A 405 3.83 2.47 10.95
N GLU A 406 4.21 1.52 10.10
CA GLU A 406 4.58 0.16 10.54
C GLU A 406 5.74 0.17 11.55
N ASN A 407 6.71 1.06 11.39
CA ASN A 407 7.85 1.20 12.30
C ASN A 407 7.46 1.63 13.72
N THR A 408 6.27 2.22 13.90
CA THR A 408 5.74 2.68 15.19
C THR A 408 4.51 1.94 15.66
N HIS A 409 3.68 1.46 14.75
CA HIS A 409 2.37 0.83 15.03
C HIS A 409 2.36 -0.68 14.75
N GLY A 410 3.43 -1.25 14.19
CA GLY A 410 3.57 -2.68 13.88
C GLY A 410 2.89 -3.11 12.59
N LEU A 411 2.91 -4.43 12.34
CA LEU A 411 2.47 -5.05 11.08
C LEU A 411 1.04 -4.71 10.65
N GLY A 412 0.14 -4.45 11.60
CA GLY A 412 -1.24 -4.08 11.30
C GLY A 412 -1.38 -2.76 10.53
N ASP A 413 -0.36 -1.88 10.60
CA ASP A 413 -0.34 -0.59 9.91
C ASP A 413 0.43 -0.62 8.58
N ALA A 414 1.05 -1.72 8.23
CA ALA A 414 1.64 -1.92 6.90
C ALA A 414 0.61 -1.74 5.78
N GLY A 415 0.91 -2.05 4.57
CA GLY A 415 -0.04 -1.99 3.45
C GLY A 415 -1.20 -2.99 3.54
N SER A 416 -1.67 -3.34 4.74
CA SER A 416 -2.69 -4.33 5.06
C SER A 416 -4.08 -3.70 5.28
N PHE A 417 -5.14 -4.47 4.99
CA PHE A 417 -6.52 -4.13 5.39
C PHE A 417 -6.83 -4.48 6.84
N SER A 418 -5.96 -5.22 7.54
CA SER A 418 -6.25 -5.84 8.82
C SER A 418 -6.78 -4.86 9.88
N LEU A 419 -6.17 -3.69 10.02
CA LEU A 419 -6.60 -2.65 10.96
C LEU A 419 -7.12 -1.38 10.28
N LEU A 420 -7.29 -1.38 8.97
CA LEU A 420 -7.56 -0.18 8.18
C LEU A 420 -8.83 0.55 8.60
N SER A 421 -9.93 -0.16 8.88
CA SER A 421 -11.19 0.46 9.32
C SER A 421 -11.11 0.97 10.77
N LEU A 422 -10.37 0.30 11.65
CA LEU A 422 -10.11 0.76 13.03
C LEU A 422 -9.19 1.98 13.02
N ARG A 423 -8.14 1.99 12.19
CA ARG A 423 -7.30 3.17 11.98
C ARG A 423 -8.12 4.38 11.52
N ALA A 424 -9.09 4.18 10.62
CA ALA A 424 -9.97 5.25 10.16
C ALA A 424 -10.76 5.89 11.33
N ARG A 425 -11.23 5.10 12.31
CA ARG A 425 -11.85 5.61 13.54
C ARG A 425 -10.86 6.41 14.38
N THR A 426 -9.69 5.84 14.66
CA THR A 426 -8.65 6.51 15.44
C THR A 426 -8.25 7.87 14.84
N LEU A 427 -8.11 7.93 13.51
CA LEU A 427 -7.86 9.17 12.79
C LEU A 427 -9.01 10.17 12.94
N LEU A 428 -10.26 9.71 12.78
CA LEU A 428 -11.44 10.57 12.93
C LEU A 428 -11.53 11.18 14.34
N GLU A 429 -11.32 10.37 15.38
CA GLU A 429 -11.29 10.82 16.77
C GLU A 429 -10.17 11.85 17.00
N GLY A 430 -8.95 11.56 16.53
CA GLY A 430 -7.82 12.48 16.61
C GLY A 430 -8.04 13.81 15.88
N ILE A 431 -8.69 13.78 14.72
CA ILE A 431 -9.06 14.97 13.95
C ILE A 431 -10.08 15.81 14.72
N ARG A 432 -11.16 15.20 15.22
CA ARG A 432 -12.20 15.87 16.00
C ARG A 432 -11.62 16.55 17.23
N HIS A 433 -10.81 15.82 17.99
CA HIS A 433 -10.15 16.35 19.18
C HIS A 433 -9.35 17.63 18.87
N ARG A 434 -8.52 17.59 17.82
CA ARG A 434 -7.62 18.72 17.50
C ARG A 434 -8.31 19.88 16.78
N LEU A 435 -9.42 19.65 16.10
CA LEU A 435 -10.23 20.72 15.51
C LEU A 435 -11.23 21.34 16.50
N GLY A 436 -11.35 20.77 17.72
CA GLY A 436 -12.31 21.23 18.74
C GLY A 436 -13.76 20.92 18.36
N THR A 437 -14.00 19.88 17.57
CA THR A 437 -15.32 19.43 17.10
C THR A 437 -15.79 18.19 17.86
N GLU A 438 -15.27 17.93 19.06
CA GLU A 438 -15.80 16.88 19.93
C GLU A 438 -17.28 17.21 20.22
N GLN A 439 -18.17 16.29 19.90
CA GLN A 439 -19.54 16.35 20.42
C GLN A 439 -19.41 16.31 21.93
N THR A 440 -19.83 17.40 22.61
CA THR A 440 -20.23 17.31 24.00
C THR A 440 -21.24 16.18 24.06
N ALA A 441 -20.83 15.05 24.65
CA ALA A 441 -21.77 13.99 24.99
C ALA A 441 -22.85 14.67 25.83
N ALA A 442 -24.01 14.90 25.23
CA ALA A 442 -25.17 15.37 25.97
C ALA A 442 -25.42 14.31 27.03
N ASP A 443 -25.27 14.68 28.30
CA ASP A 443 -25.75 13.99 29.45
C ASP A 443 -27.15 13.44 29.19
N GLY A 444 -27.23 12.21 28.74
CA GLY A 444 -28.44 11.43 28.61
C GLY A 444 -28.74 10.82 29.97
N GLY A 445 -29.48 11.58 30.72
CA GLY A 445 -29.89 11.35 32.08
C GLY A 445 -30.16 9.90 32.48
N ALA A 446 -29.85 9.69 33.73
CA ALA A 446 -30.38 8.65 34.56
C ALA A 446 -31.87 8.31 34.22
N ARG A 447 -32.14 7.06 33.91
CA ARG A 447 -33.46 6.46 34.19
C ARG A 447 -33.21 5.19 34.96
N ASP A 448 -33.82 5.20 36.12
CA ASP A 448 -33.99 4.14 37.10
C ASP A 448 -34.26 2.74 36.55
#